data_8369a334f812a7cd81a288bc8b8d8f62
#
_entry.id   8369a334f812a7cd81a288bc8b8d8f62
#
_cell.length_a   1.000
_cell.length_b   1.000
_cell.length_c   1.000
_cell.angle_alpha   90.00
_cell.angle_beta   90.00
_cell.angle_gamma   90.00
#
_symmetry.space_group_name_H-M   'P 1'
#
loop_
_entity.id
_entity.type
_entity.pdbx_description
1 polymer ?
#
loop_
_entity_poly.entity_id
_entity_poly.type
_entity_poly.pdbx_seq_one_letter_code
_entity_poly.pdbx_strand_id
1 'polypeptide(L)'
;MLTDWQTEVDAAAVADAACRLIGIAARDAIAERGRFRLVLAGGSTPMATYRRLAASDQNWKRWSLYYGDERCVPADDPQRNSWAVIATGLPEKAGKHFPIPAELGVERLQLTVPVAFRLR
;
A
#
# COMPACT_ATOMS: atom_id res chain seq x y z
N MET A 1 23.50 -8.17 -6.85
CA MET A 1 22.57 -7.06 -6.55
C MET A 1 23.05 -6.31 -5.32
N LEU A 2 23.14 -5.01 -5.41
CA LEU A 2 23.52 -4.17 -4.26
C LEU A 2 22.26 -3.80 -3.48
N THR A 3 22.39 -3.84 -2.15
CA THR A 3 21.31 -3.40 -1.25
C THR A 3 21.73 -2.11 -0.57
N ASP A 4 20.95 -1.07 -0.77
CA ASP A 4 21.16 0.20 -0.07
C ASP A 4 20.38 0.20 1.23
N TRP A 5 21.08 0.51 2.31
CA TRP A 5 20.47 0.66 3.62
C TRP A 5 20.46 2.13 4.01
N GLN A 6 19.28 2.60 4.39
CA GLN A 6 19.12 3.94 4.94
C GLN A 6 18.64 3.80 6.38
N THR A 7 19.39 4.38 7.31
CA THR A 7 19.03 4.41 8.72
C THR A 7 18.58 5.80 9.15
N GLU A 8 17.60 5.84 10.02
CA GLU A 8 17.05 7.08 10.55
C GLU A 8 17.08 7.07 12.08
N VAL A 9 16.93 8.23 12.71
CA VAL A 9 17.10 8.38 14.15
C VAL A 9 15.96 7.77 14.96
N ASP A 10 14.75 7.67 14.39
CA ASP A 10 13.58 7.12 15.07
C ASP A 10 12.51 6.68 14.06
N ALA A 11 11.42 6.10 14.57
CA ALA A 11 10.33 5.59 13.75
C ALA A 11 9.64 6.69 12.94
N ALA A 12 9.50 7.89 13.50
CA ALA A 12 8.89 9.02 12.78
C ALA A 12 9.73 9.43 11.59
N ALA A 13 11.05 9.49 11.76
CA ALA A 13 11.99 9.81 10.69
C ALA A 13 11.99 8.72 9.60
N VAL A 14 11.84 7.45 9.97
CA VAL A 14 11.69 6.34 9.02
C VAL A 14 10.43 6.57 8.17
N ALA A 15 9.29 6.88 8.80
CA ALA A 15 8.04 7.11 8.09
C ALA A 15 8.13 8.32 7.14
N ASP A 16 8.80 9.40 7.56
CA ASP A 16 9.03 10.57 6.73
C ASP A 16 9.91 10.24 5.52
N ALA A 17 10.99 9.50 5.74
CA ALA A 17 11.90 9.10 4.67
C ALA A 17 11.18 8.18 3.67
N ALA A 18 10.41 7.21 4.15
CA ALA A 18 9.63 6.31 3.30
C ALA A 18 8.60 7.08 2.48
N CYS A 19 7.90 8.02 3.10
CA CYS A 19 6.92 8.87 2.41
C CYS A 19 7.58 9.65 1.27
N ARG A 20 8.75 10.21 1.53
CA ARG A 20 9.51 10.97 0.54
C ARG A 20 9.94 10.10 -0.63
N LEU A 21 10.48 8.89 -0.35
CA LEU A 21 10.92 7.95 -1.37
C LEU A 21 9.76 7.44 -2.23
N ILE A 22 8.63 7.14 -1.60
CA ILE A 22 7.42 6.70 -2.32
C ILE A 22 6.92 7.82 -3.24
N GLY A 23 6.92 9.06 -2.75
CA GLY A 23 6.51 10.21 -3.56
C GLY A 23 7.39 10.42 -4.79
N ILE A 24 8.71 10.23 -4.64
CA ILE A 24 9.65 10.32 -5.75
C ILE A 24 9.38 9.19 -6.75
N ALA A 25 9.22 7.95 -6.26
CA ALA A 25 8.93 6.80 -7.11
C ALA A 25 7.62 6.99 -7.89
N ALA A 26 6.61 7.53 -7.24
CA ALA A 26 5.32 7.81 -7.87
C ALA A 26 5.46 8.84 -9.00
N ARG A 27 6.16 9.93 -8.73
CA ARG A 27 6.39 10.98 -9.71
C ARG A 27 7.12 10.44 -10.94
N ASP A 28 8.18 9.67 -10.71
CA ASP A 28 8.96 9.08 -11.79
C ASP A 28 8.15 8.06 -12.60
N ALA A 29 7.39 7.20 -11.92
CA ALA A 29 6.55 6.20 -12.57
C ALA A 29 5.45 6.84 -13.41
N ILE A 30 4.82 7.89 -12.91
CA ILE A 30 3.77 8.60 -13.63
C ILE A 30 4.34 9.31 -14.86
N ALA A 31 5.50 9.94 -14.72
CA ALA A 31 6.18 10.59 -15.84
C ALA A 31 6.58 9.57 -16.93
N GLU A 32 7.02 8.39 -16.53
CA GLU A 32 7.50 7.35 -17.46
C GLU A 32 6.37 6.51 -18.06
N ARG A 33 5.38 6.11 -17.24
CA ARG A 33 4.35 5.14 -17.62
C ARG A 33 2.92 5.64 -17.49
N GLY A 34 2.70 6.84 -16.98
CA GLY A 34 1.37 7.41 -16.78
C GLY A 34 0.61 6.85 -15.58
N ARG A 35 1.25 6.03 -14.74
CA ARG A 35 0.61 5.43 -13.56
C ARG A 35 1.64 5.01 -12.52
N PHE A 36 1.18 4.91 -11.28
CA PHE A 36 1.96 4.38 -10.17
C PHE A 36 1.17 3.32 -9.42
N ARG A 37 1.78 2.17 -9.20
CA ARG A 37 1.18 1.07 -8.44
C ARG A 37 1.98 0.85 -7.17
N LEU A 38 1.30 0.87 -6.03
CA LEU A 38 1.91 0.70 -4.71
C LEU A 38 1.32 -0.54 -4.04
N VAL A 39 2.20 -1.44 -3.62
CA VAL A 39 1.82 -2.61 -2.82
C VAL A 39 1.98 -2.24 -1.35
N LEU A 40 0.90 -2.36 -0.61
CA LEU A 40 0.81 -1.93 0.79
C LEU A 40 1.12 -3.08 1.73
N ALA A 41 1.68 -2.74 2.90
CA ALA A 41 2.00 -3.67 3.98
C ALA A 41 1.25 -3.27 5.25
N GLY A 42 1.11 -4.21 6.19
CA GLY A 42 0.62 -3.94 7.52
C GLY A 42 1.72 -3.47 8.47
N GLY A 43 1.33 -3.07 9.68
CA GLY A 43 2.26 -2.66 10.72
C GLY A 43 2.23 -1.17 11.01
N SER A 44 2.77 -0.78 12.16
CA SER A 44 2.68 0.60 12.65
C SER A 44 3.50 1.60 11.81
N THR A 45 4.69 1.22 11.38
CA THR A 45 5.53 2.11 10.56
C THR A 45 4.93 2.33 9.16
N PRO A 46 4.46 1.30 8.44
CA PRO A 46 3.71 1.54 7.21
C PRO A 46 2.48 2.43 7.40
N MET A 47 1.70 2.22 8.46
CA MET A 47 0.51 3.06 8.71
C MET A 47 0.90 4.52 8.92
N ALA A 48 1.96 4.79 9.67
CA ALA A 48 2.48 6.16 9.86
C ALA A 48 2.91 6.79 8.52
N THR A 49 3.56 5.99 7.67
CA THR A 49 3.96 6.42 6.33
C THR A 49 2.73 6.76 5.48
N TYR A 50 1.71 5.91 5.51
CA TYR A 50 0.52 6.10 4.69
C TYR A 50 -0.30 7.31 5.11
N ARG A 51 -0.35 7.61 6.40
CA ARG A 51 -0.97 8.86 6.89
C ARG A 51 -0.26 10.09 6.34
N ARG A 52 1.07 10.07 6.30
CA ARG A 52 1.86 11.18 5.73
C ARG A 52 1.67 11.29 4.23
N LEU A 53 1.63 10.16 3.51
CA LEU A 53 1.34 10.16 2.08
C LEU A 53 -0.03 10.77 1.79
N ALA A 54 -1.05 10.37 2.55
CA ALA A 54 -2.42 10.87 2.36
C ALA A 54 -2.51 12.39 2.55
N ALA A 55 -1.63 12.96 3.39
CA ALA A 55 -1.55 14.40 3.62
C ALA A 55 -0.69 15.13 2.58
N SER A 56 0.01 14.40 1.73
CA SER A 56 0.89 15.00 0.71
C SER A 56 0.12 15.33 -0.58
N ASP A 57 0.75 16.15 -1.42
CA ASP A 57 0.18 16.53 -2.70
C ASP A 57 0.69 15.59 -3.78
N GLN A 58 -0.17 14.76 -4.33
CA GLN A 58 0.16 13.77 -5.33
C GLN A 58 -0.84 13.79 -6.48
N ASN A 59 -0.45 13.23 -7.62
CA ASN A 59 -1.37 13.01 -8.72
C ASN A 59 -2.17 11.73 -8.47
N TRP A 60 -3.10 11.79 -7.52
CA TRP A 60 -3.82 10.66 -6.97
C TRP A 60 -4.59 9.84 -8.01
N LYS A 61 -5.05 10.45 -9.07
CA LYS A 61 -5.78 9.77 -10.15
C LYS A 61 -4.95 8.66 -10.79
N ARG A 62 -3.64 8.78 -10.73
CA ARG A 62 -2.70 7.84 -11.36
C ARG A 62 -2.19 6.77 -10.40
N TRP A 63 -2.65 6.78 -9.16
CA TRP A 63 -2.25 5.81 -8.14
C TRP A 63 -3.21 4.65 -8.09
N SER A 64 -2.66 3.43 -7.99
CA SER A 64 -3.42 2.20 -7.71
C SER A 64 -2.77 1.49 -6.53
N LEU A 65 -3.58 1.09 -5.56
CA LEU A 65 -3.13 0.48 -4.32
C LEU A 65 -3.48 -1.01 -4.31
N TYR A 66 -2.49 -1.83 -3.96
CA TYR A 66 -2.60 -3.29 -3.84
C TYR A 66 -2.08 -3.71 -2.48
N TYR A 67 -2.23 -4.99 -2.12
CA TYR A 67 -1.72 -5.55 -0.87
C TYR A 67 -0.80 -6.72 -1.15
N GLY A 68 0.30 -6.82 -0.39
CA GLY A 68 1.24 -7.94 -0.48
C GLY A 68 0.67 -9.19 0.16
N ASP A 69 -0.04 -9.03 1.29
CA ASP A 69 -0.73 -10.10 2.00
C ASP A 69 -1.96 -9.55 2.72
N GLU A 70 -2.77 -10.44 3.26
CA GLU A 70 -3.93 -10.07 4.07
C GLU A 70 -4.25 -11.17 5.07
N ARG A 71 -4.95 -10.81 6.15
CA ARG A 71 -5.44 -11.76 7.14
C ARG A 71 -6.81 -12.27 6.74
N CYS A 72 -7.02 -13.59 6.85
CA CYS A 72 -8.30 -14.23 6.51
C CYS A 72 -9.31 -14.02 7.64
N VAL A 73 -9.72 -12.79 7.83
CA VAL A 73 -10.70 -12.33 8.82
C VAL A 73 -11.72 -11.43 8.12
N PRO A 74 -12.87 -11.13 8.75
CA PRO A 74 -13.84 -10.21 8.17
C PRO A 74 -13.24 -8.88 7.78
N ALA A 75 -13.81 -8.24 6.76
CA ALA A 75 -13.28 -6.99 6.21
C ALA A 75 -13.25 -5.84 7.23
N ASP A 76 -14.12 -5.87 8.24
CA ASP A 76 -14.21 -4.87 9.31
C ASP A 76 -13.44 -5.25 10.58
N ASP A 77 -12.65 -6.32 10.53
CA ASP A 77 -11.84 -6.74 11.68
C ASP A 77 -10.59 -5.85 11.78
N PRO A 78 -10.25 -5.33 12.99
CA PRO A 78 -9.06 -4.50 13.16
C PRO A 78 -7.74 -5.19 12.81
N GLN A 79 -7.69 -6.53 12.78
CA GLN A 79 -6.50 -7.28 12.36
C GLN A 79 -6.32 -7.31 10.84
N ARG A 80 -7.31 -6.86 10.10
CA ARG A 80 -7.26 -6.79 8.65
C ARG A 80 -6.34 -5.65 8.20
N ASN A 81 -5.37 -5.94 7.33
CA ASN A 81 -4.46 -4.91 6.83
C ASN A 81 -5.22 -3.79 6.11
N SER A 82 -6.20 -4.13 5.28
CA SER A 82 -6.99 -3.14 4.55
C SER A 82 -7.82 -2.26 5.48
N TRP A 83 -8.31 -2.79 6.60
CA TRP A 83 -9.00 -2.00 7.61
C TRP A 83 -8.09 -0.89 8.16
N ALA A 84 -6.88 -1.27 8.58
CA ALA A 84 -5.91 -0.31 9.10
C ALA A 84 -5.50 0.73 8.05
N VAL A 85 -5.31 0.29 6.81
CA VAL A 85 -4.92 1.17 5.70
C VAL A 85 -6.04 2.18 5.40
N ILE A 86 -7.30 1.76 5.38
CA ILE A 86 -8.44 2.65 5.15
C ILE A 86 -8.46 3.76 6.20
N ALA A 87 -8.16 3.43 7.47
CA ALA A 87 -8.11 4.41 8.56
C ALA A 87 -7.03 5.48 8.36
N THR A 88 -6.02 5.25 7.53
CA THR A 88 -4.99 6.25 7.23
C THR A 88 -5.46 7.36 6.29
N GLY A 89 -6.57 7.15 5.59
CA GLY A 89 -7.08 8.07 4.57
C GLY A 89 -6.46 7.89 3.19
N LEU A 90 -5.46 7.02 3.04
CA LEU A 90 -4.77 6.84 1.75
C LEU A 90 -5.68 6.26 0.65
N PRO A 91 -6.47 5.20 0.89
CA PRO A 91 -7.34 4.67 -0.15
C PRO A 91 -8.38 5.65 -0.67
N GLU A 92 -8.85 6.56 0.19
CA GLU A 92 -9.81 7.59 -0.20
C GLU A 92 -9.20 8.57 -1.20
N LYS A 93 -7.89 8.80 -1.14
CA LYS A 93 -7.19 9.70 -2.06
C LYS A 93 -6.88 9.04 -3.40
N ALA A 94 -6.45 7.77 -3.37
CA ALA A 94 -5.97 7.08 -4.56
C ALA A 94 -7.07 6.86 -5.61
N GLY A 95 -6.66 6.80 -6.88
CA GLY A 95 -7.59 6.58 -7.98
C GLY A 95 -8.21 5.18 -7.95
N LYS A 96 -7.43 4.17 -7.53
CA LYS A 96 -7.90 2.78 -7.44
C LYS A 96 -7.36 2.10 -6.19
N HIS A 97 -8.18 1.24 -5.60
CA HIS A 97 -7.85 0.47 -4.40
C HIS A 97 -8.36 -0.96 -4.56
N PHE A 98 -7.46 -1.93 -4.46
CA PHE A 98 -7.75 -3.34 -4.70
C PHE A 98 -7.44 -4.18 -3.46
N PRO A 99 -8.38 -4.28 -2.49
CA PRO A 99 -8.21 -5.16 -1.34
C PRO A 99 -8.21 -6.63 -1.78
N ILE A 100 -7.47 -7.47 -1.05
CA ILE A 100 -7.54 -8.92 -1.23
C ILE A 100 -8.83 -9.41 -0.57
N PRO A 101 -9.69 -10.20 -1.27
CA PRO A 101 -10.93 -10.70 -0.68
C PRO A 101 -10.69 -11.86 0.30
N ALA A 102 -9.85 -11.63 1.30
CA ALA A 102 -9.37 -12.64 2.25
C ALA A 102 -10.45 -13.12 3.22
N GLU A 103 -11.57 -12.40 3.35
CA GLU A 103 -12.74 -12.82 4.13
C GLU A 103 -13.38 -14.10 3.58
N LEU A 104 -13.10 -14.44 2.33
CA LEU A 104 -13.61 -15.65 1.70
C LEU A 104 -12.86 -16.91 2.13
N GLY A 105 -11.70 -16.74 2.81
CA GLY A 105 -10.83 -17.83 3.19
C GLY A 105 -9.91 -18.29 2.06
N VAL A 106 -8.90 -19.10 2.41
CA VAL A 106 -7.80 -19.43 1.50
C VAL A 106 -8.28 -20.12 0.22
N GLU A 107 -9.18 -21.08 0.33
CA GLU A 107 -9.64 -21.87 -0.82
C GLU A 107 -10.40 -21.00 -1.83
N ARG A 108 -11.36 -20.23 -1.34
CA ARG A 108 -12.18 -19.38 -2.20
C ARG A 108 -11.38 -18.22 -2.78
N LEU A 109 -10.39 -17.74 -2.03
CA LEU A 109 -9.50 -16.67 -2.48
C LEU A 109 -8.78 -17.05 -3.77
N GLN A 110 -8.32 -18.30 -3.88
CA GLN A 110 -7.65 -18.79 -5.08
C GLN A 110 -8.52 -18.71 -6.34
N LEU A 111 -9.83 -18.78 -6.18
CA LEU A 111 -10.78 -18.70 -7.29
C LEU A 111 -11.15 -17.28 -7.68
N THR A 112 -10.96 -16.31 -6.78
CA THR A 112 -11.43 -14.94 -6.95
C THR A 112 -10.32 -13.94 -7.24
N VAL A 113 -9.06 -14.26 -6.87
CA VAL A 113 -7.92 -13.37 -7.09
C VAL A 113 -7.65 -13.24 -8.59
N PRO A 114 -7.47 -12.01 -9.11
CA PRO A 114 -7.12 -11.81 -10.52
C PRO A 114 -5.85 -12.56 -10.91
N VAL A 115 -5.77 -12.97 -12.17
CA VAL A 115 -4.63 -13.72 -12.71
C VAL A 115 -3.29 -13.03 -12.41
N ALA A 116 -3.26 -11.71 -12.43
CA ALA A 116 -2.06 -10.94 -12.14
C ALA A 116 -1.46 -11.24 -10.76
N PHE A 117 -2.30 -11.58 -9.77
CA PHE A 117 -1.83 -11.94 -8.44
C PHE A 117 -1.40 -13.40 -8.34
N ARG A 118 -1.87 -14.25 -9.24
CA ARG A 118 -1.55 -15.68 -9.22
C ARG A 118 -0.24 -16.03 -9.90
N LEU A 119 0.31 -15.13 -10.68
CA LEU A 119 1.53 -15.35 -11.44
C LEU A 119 2.80 -15.28 -10.57
N ARG A 120 2.69 -14.97 -9.31
CA ARG A 120 3.81 -14.85 -8.39
C ARG A 120 3.66 -15.80 -7.24
#